data_12fe5e36462250a5d9aa91f62824be3d
#
_entry.id   12fe5e36462250a5d9aa91f62824be3d
#
_cell.length_a   1.000
_cell.length_b   1.000
_cell.length_c   1.000
_cell.angle_alpha   90.00
_cell.angle_beta   90.00
_cell.angle_gamma   90.00
#
_symmetry.space_group_name_H-M   'P 1'
#
loop_
_entity.id
_entity.type
_entity.pdbx_description
1 polymer ?
#
loop_
_entity_poly.entity_id
_entity_poly.type
_entity_poly.pdbx_seq_one_letter_code
_entity_poly.pdbx_strand_id
1 'polypeptide(L)'
;AAKHGIEVSYGRELGVDPKMIAAAGARIQEALDTANAEYGPVPMHETCLVVIGRGASDPDANGNVAKIARMLHEGMGFGWCETGYSGVTFPLVEPCLQHTTKLGYKRVVVFPYFLFSGILIDRIYGFTDQVAVENPDIQFVKAGYLNDHEQVLATFAERITEQVGEIPPPNCAMCKYRTQVLGFEAEVGAVQESHHHHVEGQGASAPGSNVEDCKLCDSFCTGLCRLESQAAQHHDHSHDHALDHAHDHSHDHVHATYPHADHPHGPESARKTKKY
;
A
#
# COMPACT_ATOMS: atom_id res chain seq x y z
N ALA A 1 13.13 26.29 -2.22
CA ALA A 1 12.97 27.21 -1.08
C ALA A 1 14.20 28.12 -0.96
N ALA A 2 15.40 27.60 -0.76
CA ALA A 2 16.62 28.41 -0.56
C ALA A 2 16.89 29.45 -1.68
N LYS A 3 16.61 29.11 -2.95
CA LYS A 3 16.74 30.04 -4.09
C LYS A 3 15.83 31.28 -4.01
N HIS A 4 14.77 31.20 -3.20
CA HIS A 4 13.78 32.27 -3.06
C HIS A 4 13.78 32.89 -1.65
N GLY A 5 14.78 32.59 -0.82
CA GLY A 5 14.88 33.11 0.54
C GLY A 5 13.73 32.63 1.47
N ILE A 6 13.06 31.53 1.13
CA ILE A 6 11.98 30.97 1.93
C ILE A 6 12.59 30.00 2.93
N GLU A 7 12.34 30.27 4.20
CA GLU A 7 12.64 29.33 5.28
C GLU A 7 11.61 28.20 5.29
N VAL A 8 12.09 26.97 5.34
CA VAL A 8 11.22 25.76 5.35
C VAL A 8 11.65 24.88 6.52
N SER A 9 10.68 24.56 7.36
CA SER A 9 10.82 23.58 8.42
C SER A 9 9.90 22.39 8.14
N TYR A 10 10.35 21.19 8.56
CA TYR A 10 9.61 19.96 8.42
C TYR A 10 9.13 19.47 9.79
N GLY A 11 7.83 19.25 9.91
CA GLY A 11 7.22 18.57 11.04
C GLY A 11 7.32 17.05 10.94
N ARG A 12 6.96 16.38 12.04
CA ARG A 12 6.77 14.92 12.01
C ARG A 12 5.60 14.56 11.09
N GLU A 13 5.66 13.37 10.55
CA GLU A 13 4.51 12.74 9.89
C GLU A 13 3.36 12.52 10.90
N LEU A 14 2.14 12.31 10.42
CA LEU A 14 1.00 11.94 11.27
C LEU A 14 1.23 10.57 11.93
N GLY A 15 1.84 9.65 11.19
CA GLY A 15 2.43 8.39 11.67
C GLY A 15 1.47 7.47 12.41
N VAL A 16 2.06 6.68 13.30
CA VAL A 16 1.32 5.84 14.24
C VAL A 16 1.05 6.67 15.51
N ASP A 17 -0.06 7.37 15.50
CA ASP A 17 -0.50 8.24 16.59
C ASP A 17 -1.82 7.72 17.18
N PRO A 18 -2.02 7.76 18.51
CA PRO A 18 -3.28 7.31 19.12
C PRO A 18 -4.52 7.99 18.54
N LYS A 19 -4.44 9.27 18.17
CA LYS A 19 -5.56 10.01 17.56
C LYS A 19 -5.88 9.49 16.16
N MET A 20 -4.83 9.16 15.37
CA MET A 20 -5.02 8.56 14.05
C MET A 20 -5.68 7.18 14.13
N ILE A 21 -5.32 6.38 15.15
CA ILE A 21 -5.94 5.08 15.42
C ILE A 21 -7.39 5.26 15.87
N ALA A 22 -7.66 6.23 16.74
CA ALA A 22 -9.01 6.56 17.19
C ALA A 22 -9.90 7.00 16.01
N ALA A 23 -9.38 7.87 15.12
CA ALA A 23 -10.09 8.28 13.91
C ALA A 23 -10.40 7.08 13.00
N ALA A 24 -9.45 6.20 12.80
CA ALA A 24 -9.64 4.98 12.02
C ALA A 24 -10.70 4.07 12.63
N GLY A 25 -10.64 3.85 13.96
CA GLY A 25 -11.65 3.08 14.69
C GLY A 25 -13.05 3.66 14.57
N ALA A 26 -13.18 4.99 14.65
CA ALA A 26 -14.47 5.69 14.48
C ALA A 26 -15.04 5.46 13.07
N ARG A 27 -14.24 5.62 12.00
CA ARG A 27 -14.69 5.37 10.62
C ARG A 27 -15.11 3.93 10.38
N ILE A 28 -14.40 2.99 10.97
CA ILE A 28 -14.76 1.56 10.92
C ILE A 28 -16.08 1.33 11.67
N GLN A 29 -16.25 1.92 12.86
CA GLN A 29 -17.46 1.77 13.66
C GLN A 29 -18.69 2.35 12.95
N GLU A 30 -18.58 3.54 12.34
CA GLU A 30 -19.64 4.14 11.53
C GLU A 30 -20.14 3.19 10.44
N ALA A 31 -19.20 2.51 9.75
CA ALA A 31 -19.54 1.55 8.70
C ALA A 31 -20.18 0.28 9.25
N LEU A 32 -19.70 -0.22 10.39
CA LEU A 32 -20.28 -1.37 11.07
C LEU A 32 -21.70 -1.07 11.56
N ASP A 33 -21.95 0.10 12.14
CA ASP A 33 -23.26 0.50 12.63
C ASP A 33 -24.26 0.58 11.46
N THR A 34 -23.84 1.15 10.33
CA THR A 34 -24.64 1.21 9.10
C THR A 34 -24.96 -0.20 8.60
N ALA A 35 -23.95 -1.06 8.49
CA ALA A 35 -24.13 -2.43 8.02
C ALA A 35 -25.00 -3.26 8.97
N ASN A 36 -24.87 -3.06 10.28
CA ASN A 36 -25.71 -3.73 11.28
C ASN A 36 -27.17 -3.29 11.21
N ALA A 37 -27.41 -2.02 10.93
CA ALA A 37 -28.76 -1.50 10.75
C ALA A 37 -29.43 -2.04 9.48
N GLU A 38 -28.67 -2.22 8.40
CA GLU A 38 -29.19 -2.67 7.11
C GLU A 38 -29.33 -4.18 7.00
N TYR A 39 -28.34 -4.94 7.49
CA TYR A 39 -28.23 -6.39 7.26
C TYR A 39 -28.32 -7.22 8.55
N GLY A 40 -28.42 -6.56 9.70
CA GLY A 40 -28.36 -7.21 11.00
C GLY A 40 -26.94 -7.36 11.56
N PRO A 41 -26.85 -7.59 12.88
CA PRO A 41 -25.57 -7.63 13.58
C PRO A 41 -24.78 -8.89 13.25
N VAL A 42 -23.48 -8.73 13.00
CA VAL A 42 -22.48 -9.81 12.93
C VAL A 42 -21.49 -9.62 14.06
N PRO A 43 -21.20 -10.64 14.87
CA PRO A 43 -20.23 -10.53 15.96
C PRO A 43 -18.84 -10.14 15.45
N MET A 44 -18.10 -9.33 16.21
CA MET A 44 -16.77 -8.87 15.83
C MET A 44 -15.80 -10.03 15.58
N HIS A 45 -15.89 -11.11 16.36
CA HIS A 45 -15.04 -12.29 16.18
C HIS A 45 -15.38 -13.11 14.91
N GLU A 46 -16.52 -12.86 14.27
CA GLU A 46 -16.94 -13.42 12.98
C GLU A 46 -16.71 -12.41 11.81
N THR A 47 -16.10 -11.28 12.13
CA THR A 47 -15.80 -10.21 11.17
C THR A 47 -14.28 -10.09 10.95
N CYS A 48 -13.86 -10.02 9.71
CA CYS A 48 -12.48 -9.76 9.34
C CYS A 48 -12.30 -8.28 8.97
N LEU A 49 -11.24 -7.65 9.46
CA LEU A 49 -10.82 -6.32 9.06
C LEU A 49 -9.77 -6.41 7.94
N VAL A 50 -9.91 -5.63 6.89
CA VAL A 50 -8.89 -5.44 5.86
C VAL A 50 -8.48 -3.98 5.84
N VAL A 51 -7.27 -3.68 6.28
CA VAL A 51 -6.72 -2.32 6.25
C VAL A 51 -5.92 -2.14 4.97
N ILE A 52 -6.30 -1.17 4.17
CA ILE A 52 -5.63 -0.87 2.91
C ILE A 52 -4.79 0.40 3.06
N GLY A 53 -3.47 0.23 3.01
CA GLY A 53 -2.51 1.33 2.91
C GLY A 53 -2.27 1.74 1.46
N ARG A 54 -1.58 2.87 1.27
CA ARG A 54 -1.17 3.30 -0.08
C ARG A 54 -0.13 2.34 -0.68
N GLY A 55 0.75 1.86 0.15
CA GLY A 55 1.97 1.17 -0.25
C GLY A 55 3.14 2.12 -0.54
N ALA A 56 4.32 1.67 -0.24
CA ALA A 56 5.57 2.39 -0.41
C ALA A 56 6.70 1.42 -0.76
N SER A 57 7.77 1.95 -1.37
CA SER A 57 9.02 1.20 -1.53
C SER A 57 9.80 1.07 -0.21
N ASP A 58 9.43 1.87 0.79
CA ASP A 58 10.01 1.83 2.12
C ASP A 58 9.24 0.82 3.01
N PRO A 59 9.88 -0.27 3.47
CA PRO A 59 9.25 -1.28 4.31
C PRO A 59 8.85 -0.74 5.69
N ASP A 60 9.51 0.30 6.22
CA ASP A 60 9.10 0.93 7.47
C ASP A 60 7.72 1.60 7.35
N ALA A 61 7.49 2.31 6.24
CA ALA A 61 6.18 2.90 5.96
C ALA A 61 5.08 1.83 5.82
N ASN A 62 5.38 0.71 5.15
CA ASN A 62 4.46 -0.43 5.04
C ASN A 62 4.24 -1.10 6.41
N GLY A 63 5.30 -1.21 7.21
CA GLY A 63 5.24 -1.74 8.58
C GLY A 63 4.37 -0.90 9.50
N ASN A 64 4.32 0.42 9.31
CA ASN A 64 3.44 1.31 10.07
C ASN A 64 1.96 1.04 9.78
N VAL A 65 1.60 0.73 8.53
CA VAL A 65 0.22 0.31 8.19
C VAL A 65 -0.13 -1.01 8.87
N ALA A 66 0.77 -1.99 8.86
CA ALA A 66 0.57 -3.27 9.54
C ALA A 66 0.44 -3.10 11.06
N LYS A 67 1.21 -2.19 11.66
CA LYS A 67 1.10 -1.85 13.08
C LYS A 67 -0.28 -1.25 13.42
N ILE A 68 -0.77 -0.31 12.60
CA ILE A 68 -2.11 0.28 12.77
C ILE A 68 -3.18 -0.79 12.64
N ALA A 69 -3.08 -1.65 11.62
CA ALA A 69 -4.00 -2.77 11.43
C ALA A 69 -4.05 -3.68 12.66
N ARG A 70 -2.91 -4.00 13.23
CA ARG A 70 -2.81 -4.80 14.46
C ARG A 70 -3.48 -4.13 15.65
N MET A 71 -3.27 -2.82 15.85
CA MET A 71 -3.87 -2.07 16.94
C MET A 71 -5.39 -1.97 16.80
N LEU A 72 -5.90 -1.78 15.59
CA LEU A 72 -7.34 -1.77 15.29
C LEU A 72 -7.95 -3.17 15.52
N HIS A 73 -7.29 -4.22 15.05
CA HIS A 73 -7.73 -5.60 15.24
C HIS A 73 -7.91 -5.93 16.71
N GLU A 74 -6.89 -5.70 17.53
CA GLU A 74 -6.94 -6.01 18.96
C GLU A 74 -7.89 -5.06 19.71
N GLY A 75 -7.83 -3.77 19.40
CA GLY A 75 -8.62 -2.75 20.10
C GLY A 75 -10.12 -2.85 19.85
N MET A 76 -10.54 -3.32 18.67
CA MET A 76 -11.95 -3.46 18.29
C MET A 76 -12.47 -4.91 18.43
N GLY A 77 -11.57 -5.89 18.62
CA GLY A 77 -11.95 -7.30 18.85
C GLY A 77 -12.37 -8.05 17.58
N PHE A 78 -11.83 -7.69 16.41
CA PHE A 78 -12.05 -8.44 15.18
C PHE A 78 -11.54 -9.87 15.27
N GLY A 79 -12.19 -10.81 14.57
CA GLY A 79 -11.73 -12.20 14.55
C GLY A 79 -10.41 -12.38 13.81
N TRP A 80 -10.17 -11.54 12.80
CA TRP A 80 -8.93 -11.51 12.01
C TRP A 80 -8.69 -10.14 11.39
N CYS A 81 -7.45 -9.92 10.97
CA CYS A 81 -7.09 -8.72 10.21
C CYS A 81 -6.06 -9.04 9.14
N GLU A 82 -6.29 -8.51 7.94
CA GLU A 82 -5.33 -8.49 6.84
C GLU A 82 -4.91 -7.06 6.50
N THR A 83 -3.73 -6.96 5.91
CA THR A 83 -3.21 -5.67 5.42
C THR A 83 -2.93 -5.78 3.94
N GLY A 84 -3.54 -4.89 3.16
CA GLY A 84 -3.30 -4.77 1.72
C GLY A 84 -2.84 -3.36 1.34
N TYR A 85 -2.46 -3.19 0.09
CA TYR A 85 -1.94 -1.92 -0.42
C TYR A 85 -2.55 -1.58 -1.78
N SER A 86 -2.76 -0.30 -2.01
CA SER A 86 -3.32 0.18 -3.28
C SER A 86 -2.32 0.16 -4.44
N GLY A 87 -1.03 -0.03 -4.14
CA GLY A 87 0.04 -0.12 -5.13
C GLY A 87 1.42 -0.27 -4.48
N VAL A 88 2.47 -0.33 -5.28
CA VAL A 88 3.90 -0.30 -4.93
C VAL A 88 4.40 -1.55 -4.19
N THR A 89 3.62 -2.11 -3.29
CA THR A 89 3.99 -3.29 -2.49
C THR A 89 2.84 -4.28 -2.38
N PHE A 90 3.15 -5.51 -1.99
CA PHE A 90 2.19 -6.59 -1.84
C PHE A 90 1.76 -6.81 -0.38
N PRO A 91 0.55 -7.43 -0.19
CA PRO A 91 -0.43 -7.78 -1.23
C PRO A 91 -1.20 -6.56 -1.75
N LEU A 92 -1.54 -6.55 -3.05
CA LEU A 92 -2.45 -5.55 -3.60
C LEU A 92 -3.88 -5.80 -3.12
N VAL A 93 -4.76 -4.80 -3.33
CA VAL A 93 -6.16 -4.83 -2.86
C VAL A 93 -6.88 -6.11 -3.27
N GLU A 94 -6.95 -6.39 -4.56
CA GLU A 94 -7.69 -7.55 -5.06
C GLU A 94 -7.12 -8.88 -4.53
N PRO A 95 -5.82 -9.21 -4.65
CA PRO A 95 -5.27 -10.42 -4.06
C PRO A 95 -5.47 -10.53 -2.55
N CYS A 96 -5.42 -9.42 -1.82
CA CYS A 96 -5.68 -9.38 -0.39
C CYS A 96 -7.13 -9.77 -0.09
N LEU A 97 -8.10 -9.17 -0.79
CA LEU A 97 -9.51 -9.49 -0.64
C LEU A 97 -9.83 -10.94 -1.05
N GLN A 98 -9.27 -11.41 -2.16
CA GLN A 98 -9.40 -12.81 -2.59
C GLN A 98 -8.82 -13.80 -1.56
N HIS A 99 -7.74 -13.43 -0.87
CA HIS A 99 -7.23 -14.22 0.24
C HIS A 99 -8.22 -14.25 1.39
N THR A 100 -8.79 -13.10 1.74
CA THR A 100 -9.73 -12.94 2.85
C THR A 100 -10.98 -13.82 2.68
N THR A 101 -11.47 -14.03 1.45
CA THR A 101 -12.64 -14.88 1.20
C THR A 101 -12.43 -16.33 1.63
N LYS A 102 -11.17 -16.79 1.67
CA LYS A 102 -10.80 -18.17 2.06
C LYS A 102 -10.75 -18.39 3.58
N LEU A 103 -10.84 -17.31 4.36
CA LEU A 103 -10.73 -17.38 5.82
C LEU A 103 -12.04 -17.73 6.52
N GLY A 104 -13.17 -17.74 5.80
CA GLY A 104 -14.47 -18.19 6.31
C GLY A 104 -15.21 -17.20 7.21
N TYR A 105 -14.85 -15.91 7.16
CA TYR A 105 -15.57 -14.87 7.90
C TYR A 105 -16.88 -14.49 7.22
N LYS A 106 -17.92 -14.22 8.01
CA LYS A 106 -19.24 -13.82 7.51
C LYS A 106 -19.24 -12.39 6.97
N ARG A 107 -18.42 -11.53 7.56
CA ARG A 107 -18.29 -10.12 7.18
C ARG A 107 -16.83 -9.75 7.01
N VAL A 108 -16.54 -8.96 5.98
CA VAL A 108 -15.23 -8.36 5.71
C VAL A 108 -15.40 -6.85 5.66
N VAL A 109 -14.75 -6.15 6.57
CA VAL A 109 -14.71 -4.67 6.58
C VAL A 109 -13.46 -4.20 5.86
N VAL A 110 -13.60 -3.46 4.78
CA VAL A 110 -12.49 -2.90 4.01
C VAL A 110 -12.34 -1.43 4.39
N PHE A 111 -11.21 -1.11 5.02
CA PHE A 111 -10.90 0.22 5.51
C PHE A 111 -9.68 0.81 4.80
N PRO A 112 -9.86 1.84 3.96
CA PRO A 112 -8.76 2.61 3.38
C PRO A 112 -8.12 3.52 4.42
N TYR A 113 -6.85 3.27 4.77
CA TYR A 113 -6.09 4.17 5.64
C TYR A 113 -5.49 5.32 4.84
N PHE A 114 -6.36 6.26 4.45
CA PHE A 114 -6.06 7.40 3.58
C PHE A 114 -6.62 8.69 4.16
N LEU A 115 -5.93 9.80 3.89
CA LEU A 115 -6.36 11.13 4.35
C LEU A 115 -7.40 11.76 3.42
N PHE A 116 -7.27 11.55 2.11
CA PHE A 116 -8.05 12.27 1.11
C PHE A 116 -8.76 11.32 0.15
N SER A 117 -9.86 11.79 -0.44
CA SER A 117 -10.54 11.14 -1.56
C SER A 117 -9.65 11.14 -2.81
N GLY A 118 -10.00 10.32 -3.77
CA GLY A 118 -9.38 10.28 -5.07
C GLY A 118 -9.40 8.89 -5.70
N ILE A 119 -8.83 8.79 -6.86
CA ILE A 119 -8.84 7.59 -7.70
C ILE A 119 -8.40 6.30 -6.98
N LEU A 120 -7.52 6.42 -5.97
CA LEU A 120 -7.09 5.24 -5.23
C LEU A 120 -8.21 4.71 -4.32
N ILE A 121 -9.00 5.59 -3.72
CA ILE A 121 -10.17 5.20 -2.92
C ILE A 121 -11.22 4.54 -3.80
N ASP A 122 -11.54 5.17 -4.95
CA ASP A 122 -12.50 4.62 -5.91
C ASP A 122 -12.08 3.22 -6.38
N ARG A 123 -10.79 3.04 -6.61
CA ARG A 123 -10.20 1.77 -7.02
C ARG A 123 -10.28 0.71 -5.93
N ILE A 124 -10.02 1.07 -4.67
CA ILE A 124 -10.15 0.16 -3.53
C ILE A 124 -11.60 -0.32 -3.43
N TYR A 125 -12.56 0.61 -3.52
CA TYR A 125 -13.97 0.25 -3.45
C TYR A 125 -14.44 -0.53 -4.67
N GLY A 126 -13.93 -0.23 -5.87
CA GLY A 126 -14.22 -1.00 -7.08
C GLY A 126 -13.77 -2.46 -6.98
N PHE A 127 -12.56 -2.71 -6.49
CA PHE A 127 -12.11 -4.08 -6.22
C PHE A 127 -12.93 -4.76 -5.13
N THR A 128 -13.35 -4.01 -4.11
CA THR A 128 -14.23 -4.55 -3.06
C THR A 128 -15.56 -4.99 -3.64
N ASP A 129 -16.17 -4.17 -4.49
CA ASP A 129 -17.44 -4.49 -5.14
C ASP A 129 -17.31 -5.69 -6.09
N GLN A 130 -16.22 -5.79 -6.84
CA GLN A 130 -15.95 -6.93 -7.71
C GLN A 130 -15.87 -8.23 -6.91
N VAL A 131 -15.04 -8.27 -5.86
CA VAL A 131 -14.86 -9.47 -5.03
C VAL A 131 -16.15 -9.82 -4.30
N ALA A 132 -16.95 -8.82 -3.88
CA ALA A 132 -18.25 -9.04 -3.27
C ALA A 132 -19.24 -9.73 -4.22
N VAL A 133 -19.28 -9.33 -5.49
CA VAL A 133 -20.13 -9.97 -6.52
C VAL A 133 -19.73 -11.43 -6.73
N GLU A 134 -18.43 -11.73 -6.70
CA GLU A 134 -17.91 -13.10 -6.85
C GLU A 134 -18.14 -13.97 -5.61
N ASN A 135 -18.41 -13.37 -4.45
CA ASN A 135 -18.55 -14.05 -3.15
C ASN A 135 -19.82 -13.59 -2.41
N PRO A 136 -21.02 -13.89 -2.91
CA PRO A 136 -22.28 -13.38 -2.38
C PRO A 136 -22.62 -13.85 -0.96
N ASP A 137 -21.98 -14.90 -0.48
CA ASP A 137 -22.16 -15.42 0.88
C ASP A 137 -21.37 -14.63 1.95
N ILE A 138 -20.50 -13.72 1.51
CA ILE A 138 -19.68 -12.88 2.39
C ILE A 138 -20.17 -11.44 2.30
N GLN A 139 -20.45 -10.84 3.44
CA GLN A 139 -20.84 -9.44 3.50
C GLN A 139 -19.59 -8.55 3.48
N PHE A 140 -19.37 -7.84 2.37
CA PHE A 140 -18.33 -6.81 2.29
C PHE A 140 -18.88 -5.45 2.70
N VAL A 141 -18.20 -4.79 3.62
CA VAL A 141 -18.53 -3.47 4.15
C VAL A 141 -17.40 -2.50 3.82
N LYS A 142 -17.71 -1.44 3.09
CA LYS A 142 -16.75 -0.38 2.77
C LYS A 142 -16.78 0.68 3.86
N ALA A 143 -15.73 0.77 4.68
CA ALA A 143 -15.58 1.84 5.65
C ALA A 143 -15.08 3.11 4.98
N GLY A 144 -15.48 4.28 5.48
CA GLY A 144 -14.95 5.55 5.04
C GLY A 144 -13.45 5.70 5.36
N TYR A 145 -12.74 6.52 4.59
CA TYR A 145 -11.35 6.87 4.88
C TYR A 145 -11.27 7.97 5.97
N LEU A 146 -10.06 8.32 6.42
CA LEU A 146 -9.84 9.23 7.55
C LEU A 146 -10.45 10.61 7.37
N ASN A 147 -10.23 11.21 6.18
CA ASN A 147 -10.75 12.52 5.79
C ASN A 147 -10.52 13.61 6.88
N ASP A 148 -11.51 14.42 7.10
CA ASP A 148 -11.55 15.56 8.04
C ASP A 148 -12.00 15.19 9.46
N HIS A 149 -11.79 13.93 9.87
CA HIS A 149 -12.14 13.52 11.22
C HIS A 149 -11.41 14.39 12.26
N GLU A 150 -12.12 14.79 13.33
CA GLU A 150 -11.61 15.73 14.34
C GLU A 150 -10.23 15.34 14.91
N GLN A 151 -10.00 14.05 15.13
CA GLN A 151 -8.72 13.53 15.64
C GLN A 151 -7.59 13.65 14.62
N VAL A 152 -7.91 13.55 13.32
CA VAL A 152 -6.95 13.80 12.23
C VAL A 152 -6.56 15.29 12.24
N LEU A 153 -7.53 16.18 12.30
CA LEU A 153 -7.29 17.62 12.35
C LEU A 153 -6.50 18.01 13.60
N ALA A 154 -6.83 17.42 14.75
CA ALA A 154 -6.07 17.62 16.00
C ALA A 154 -4.60 17.18 15.85
N THR A 155 -4.34 16.03 15.18
CA THR A 155 -2.99 15.58 14.92
C THR A 155 -2.23 16.54 14.00
N PHE A 156 -2.87 17.06 12.95
CA PHE A 156 -2.27 18.12 12.12
C PHE A 156 -1.91 19.36 12.93
N ALA A 157 -2.84 19.85 13.75
CA ALA A 157 -2.60 21.01 14.59
C ALA A 157 -1.40 20.81 15.54
N GLU A 158 -1.27 19.63 16.12
CA GLU A 158 -0.10 19.29 16.94
C GLU A 158 1.19 19.32 16.14
N ARG A 159 1.21 18.68 14.95
CA ARG A 159 2.41 18.69 14.09
C ARG A 159 2.84 20.08 13.66
N ILE A 160 1.88 21.01 13.52
CA ILE A 160 2.16 22.43 13.23
C ILE A 160 2.72 23.11 14.48
N THR A 161 2.14 22.90 15.66
CA THR A 161 2.55 23.56 16.90
C THR A 161 3.89 23.03 17.42
N GLU A 162 4.23 21.77 17.18
CA GLU A 162 5.56 21.17 17.48
C GLU A 162 6.70 21.94 16.79
N GLN A 163 6.42 22.61 15.64
CA GLN A 163 7.44 23.41 14.93
C GLN A 163 7.91 24.64 15.72
N VAL A 164 7.13 25.09 16.69
CA VAL A 164 7.43 26.29 17.48
C VAL A 164 8.33 25.98 18.69
N GLY A 165 8.45 24.69 19.02
CA GLY A 165 9.21 24.21 20.18
C GLY A 165 10.34 23.26 19.81
N GLU A 166 10.73 22.42 20.75
CA GLU A 166 11.65 21.32 20.49
C GLU A 166 10.89 20.24 19.68
N ILE A 167 11.34 20.01 18.44
CA ILE A 167 10.70 19.06 17.54
C ILE A 167 11.13 17.64 17.93
N PRO A 168 10.21 16.75 18.34
CA PRO A 168 10.54 15.37 18.59
C PRO A 168 11.07 14.70 17.30
N PRO A 169 11.94 13.70 17.40
CA PRO A 169 12.42 13.00 16.23
C PRO A 169 11.26 12.34 15.48
N PRO A 170 11.31 12.30 14.13
CA PRO A 170 10.29 11.65 13.33
C PRO A 170 10.20 10.14 13.63
N ASN A 171 9.01 9.55 13.45
CA ASN A 171 8.75 8.12 13.65
C ASN A 171 9.35 7.21 12.55
N CYS A 172 10.25 7.70 11.74
CA CYS A 172 10.89 6.94 10.66
C CYS A 172 12.25 6.37 11.06
N ALA A 173 12.38 5.84 12.27
CA ALA A 173 13.65 5.35 12.83
C ALA A 173 14.26 4.19 12.00
N MET A 174 13.43 3.41 11.30
CA MET A 174 13.84 2.26 10.48
C MET A 174 13.79 2.56 8.97
N CYS A 175 13.76 3.83 8.59
CA CYS A 175 13.76 4.22 7.18
C CYS A 175 15.03 3.73 6.48
N LYS A 176 14.89 2.96 5.40
CA LYS A 176 15.99 2.37 4.63
C LYS A 176 16.99 3.39 4.08
N TYR A 177 16.55 4.64 3.86
CA TYR A 177 17.42 5.73 3.41
C TYR A 177 18.29 6.33 4.52
N ARG A 178 18.07 5.93 5.78
CA ARG A 178 18.79 6.43 6.96
C ARG A 178 19.58 5.37 7.69
N THR A 179 19.07 4.15 7.74
CA THR A 179 19.66 3.06 8.51
C THR A 179 19.79 1.80 7.67
N GLN A 180 20.69 0.91 8.09
CA GLN A 180 20.75 -0.41 7.50
C GLN A 180 19.49 -1.19 7.86
N VAL A 181 18.70 -1.49 6.83
CA VAL A 181 17.54 -2.39 6.90
C VAL A 181 17.88 -3.62 6.07
N LEU A 182 17.65 -4.79 6.63
CA LEU A 182 17.98 -6.06 6.01
C LEU A 182 17.40 -6.15 4.59
N GLY A 183 18.26 -6.32 3.59
CA GLY A 183 17.91 -6.37 2.16
C GLY A 183 17.90 -5.00 1.45
N PHE A 184 18.19 -3.90 2.17
CA PHE A 184 18.21 -2.53 1.64
C PHE A 184 19.50 -1.76 2.01
N GLU A 185 20.54 -2.47 2.39
CA GLU A 185 21.78 -1.90 2.89
C GLU A 185 22.44 -0.93 1.91
N ALA A 186 22.27 -1.17 0.61
CA ALA A 186 22.81 -0.32 -0.45
C ALA A 186 22.08 1.02 -0.60
N GLU A 187 20.91 1.17 0.00
CA GLU A 187 20.09 2.37 -0.13
C GLU A 187 20.34 3.41 0.98
N VAL A 188 21.17 3.07 1.98
CA VAL A 188 21.51 3.98 3.07
C VAL A 188 22.23 5.21 2.52
N GLY A 189 21.67 6.40 2.78
CA GLY A 189 22.18 7.67 2.26
C GLY A 189 21.80 7.96 0.79
N ALA A 190 21.13 7.05 0.11
CA ALA A 190 20.63 7.32 -1.24
C ALA A 190 19.54 8.41 -1.21
N VAL A 191 19.46 9.16 -2.31
CA VAL A 191 18.37 10.12 -2.50
C VAL A 191 17.08 9.33 -2.72
N GLN A 192 16.04 9.68 -1.97
CA GLN A 192 14.73 9.08 -2.17
C GLN A 192 14.22 9.46 -3.58
N GLU A 193 14.06 8.46 -4.42
CA GLU A 193 13.44 8.66 -5.71
C GLU A 193 11.96 9.02 -5.56
N SER A 194 11.47 9.86 -6.47
CA SER A 194 10.07 10.25 -6.45
C SER A 194 9.19 9.00 -6.65
N HIS A 195 8.13 8.88 -5.87
CA HIS A 195 7.22 7.72 -5.88
C HIS A 195 6.54 7.46 -7.24
N HIS A 196 6.69 8.35 -8.21
CA HIS A 196 6.04 8.23 -9.50
C HIS A 196 6.49 6.98 -10.27
N HIS A 197 7.74 6.59 -10.15
CA HIS A 197 8.30 5.45 -10.88
C HIS A 197 7.88 4.09 -10.30
N HIS A 198 7.60 4.01 -9.01
CA HIS A 198 7.23 2.75 -8.34
C HIS A 198 5.75 2.39 -8.50
N VAL A 199 4.95 3.34 -8.95
CA VAL A 199 3.51 3.13 -9.19
C VAL A 199 3.25 2.49 -10.55
N GLU A 200 4.24 2.55 -11.44
CA GLU A 200 4.09 2.18 -12.84
C GLU A 200 3.82 0.70 -13.09
N GLY A 201 4.41 -0.19 -12.32
CA GLY A 201 4.32 -1.63 -12.55
C GLY A 201 3.04 -2.31 -12.05
N GLN A 202 2.17 -1.66 -11.27
CA GLN A 202 1.12 -2.32 -10.50
C GLN A 202 -0.28 -1.76 -10.70
N GLY A 203 -0.51 -1.09 -11.79
CA GLY A 203 -1.83 -0.53 -12.08
C GLY A 203 -2.29 0.58 -11.16
N ALA A 204 -1.43 1.08 -10.29
CA ALA A 204 -1.74 2.14 -9.35
C ALA A 204 -1.18 3.49 -9.78
N SER A 205 -1.23 3.83 -11.07
CA SER A 205 -0.79 5.14 -11.54
C SER A 205 -1.66 6.22 -10.92
N ALA A 206 -1.05 7.10 -10.13
CA ALA A 206 -1.75 8.30 -9.69
C ALA A 206 -2.08 9.18 -10.91
N PRO A 207 -3.18 9.93 -10.91
CA PRO A 207 -3.46 10.90 -11.97
C PRO A 207 -2.27 11.87 -12.12
N GLY A 208 -1.72 11.97 -13.34
CA GLY A 208 -0.55 12.81 -13.66
C GLY A 208 0.82 12.16 -13.44
N SER A 209 0.91 10.90 -12.98
CA SER A 209 2.14 10.12 -13.01
C SER A 209 2.26 9.45 -14.37
N ASN A 210 3.35 9.71 -15.09
CA ASN A 210 3.84 9.08 -16.32
C ASN A 210 2.81 8.19 -17.05
N VAL A 211 1.84 8.84 -17.66
CA VAL A 211 0.68 8.17 -18.27
C VAL A 211 0.92 7.90 -19.76
N GLU A 212 2.10 8.25 -20.28
CA GLU A 212 2.38 8.14 -21.74
C GLU A 212 2.16 6.72 -22.25
N ASP A 213 2.38 5.71 -21.40
CA ASP A 213 2.20 4.30 -21.76
C ASP A 213 0.96 3.63 -21.14
N CYS A 214 0.23 4.33 -20.29
CA CYS A 214 -0.95 3.77 -19.63
C CYS A 214 -2.23 4.33 -20.27
N LYS A 215 -2.89 3.50 -21.06
CA LYS A 215 -4.30 3.78 -21.42
C LYS A 215 -5.13 3.65 -20.16
N LEU A 216 -5.62 4.79 -19.66
CA LEU A 216 -6.57 4.81 -18.56
C LEU A 216 -7.76 3.92 -18.93
N CYS A 217 -7.91 2.81 -18.19
CA CYS A 217 -9.05 1.94 -18.36
C CYS A 217 -10.29 2.65 -17.80
N ASP A 218 -11.43 2.54 -18.47
CA ASP A 218 -12.73 3.00 -17.96
C ASP A 218 -13.18 2.22 -16.72
N SER A 219 -12.58 1.06 -16.49
CA SER A 219 -12.64 0.27 -15.27
C SER A 219 -11.37 0.44 -14.44
N PHE A 220 -11.37 -0.06 -13.19
CA PHE A 220 -10.17 0.00 -12.35
C PHE A 220 -8.99 -0.74 -13.00
N CYS A 221 -7.80 -0.20 -12.82
CA CYS A 221 -6.58 -0.71 -13.42
C CYS A 221 -6.01 -1.87 -12.61
N THR A 222 -5.90 -3.04 -13.23
CA THR A 222 -5.26 -4.23 -12.64
C THR A 222 -3.75 -4.27 -12.88
N GLY A 223 -3.22 -3.41 -13.75
CA GLY A 223 -1.82 -3.44 -14.18
C GLY A 223 -1.49 -4.50 -15.23
N LEU A 224 -2.42 -5.36 -15.61
CA LEU A 224 -2.19 -6.48 -16.53
C LEU A 224 -1.68 -6.03 -17.90
N CYS A 225 -2.18 -4.90 -18.41
CA CYS A 225 -1.73 -4.35 -19.70
C CYS A 225 -0.22 -4.01 -19.74
N ARG A 226 0.38 -3.71 -18.58
CA ARG A 226 1.82 -3.45 -18.49
C ARG A 226 2.64 -4.73 -18.38
N LEU A 227 2.12 -5.72 -17.70
CA LEU A 227 2.74 -7.06 -17.66
C LEU A 227 2.79 -7.66 -19.07
N GLU A 228 1.71 -7.52 -19.84
CA GLU A 228 1.65 -7.95 -21.24
C GLU A 228 2.63 -7.17 -22.14
N SER A 229 2.75 -5.85 -21.96
CA SER A 229 3.68 -5.03 -22.73
C SER A 229 5.15 -5.31 -22.39
N GLN A 230 5.46 -5.61 -21.14
CA GLN A 230 6.80 -6.05 -20.71
C GLN A 230 7.14 -7.44 -21.25
N ALA A 231 6.19 -8.37 -21.22
CA ALA A 231 6.36 -9.68 -21.82
C ALA A 231 6.59 -9.61 -23.34
N ALA A 232 5.90 -8.71 -24.04
CA ALA A 232 6.08 -8.50 -25.46
C ALA A 232 7.47 -7.87 -25.80
N GLN A 233 7.98 -6.98 -24.95
CA GLN A 233 9.32 -6.42 -25.12
C GLN A 233 10.45 -7.44 -24.91
N HIS A 234 10.25 -8.44 -24.06
CA HIS A 234 11.21 -9.52 -23.86
C HIS A 234 11.27 -10.54 -25.03
N HIS A 235 10.27 -10.55 -25.93
CA HIS A 235 10.25 -11.44 -27.07
C HIS A 235 10.90 -10.88 -28.35
N ASP A 236 11.28 -9.58 -28.38
CA ASP A 236 11.78 -8.93 -29.59
C ASP A 236 13.31 -8.70 -29.62
N HIS A 237 14.06 -9.44 -28.82
CA HIS A 237 15.53 -9.43 -28.89
C HIS A 237 16.10 -10.73 -29.46
N SER A 238 15.61 -11.13 -30.64
CA SER A 238 16.38 -11.99 -31.51
C SER A 238 17.35 -11.12 -32.33
N HIS A 239 18.46 -10.72 -31.75
CA HIS A 239 19.57 -10.16 -32.50
C HIS A 239 20.48 -11.28 -32.97
N ASP A 240 20.34 -11.58 -34.26
CA ASP A 240 21.38 -12.15 -35.08
C ASP A 240 22.58 -11.16 -35.16
N HIS A 241 23.57 -11.35 -34.32
CA HIS A 241 24.90 -10.75 -34.51
C HIS A 241 25.95 -11.83 -34.22
N ALA A 242 26.39 -12.43 -35.32
CA ALA A 242 27.71 -13.01 -35.38
C ALA A 242 28.77 -11.88 -35.24
N LEU A 243 29.77 -12.19 -34.45
CA LEU A 243 31.13 -11.66 -34.39
C LEU A 243 31.51 -10.95 -33.07
N ASP A 244 32.31 -11.73 -32.32
CA ASP A 244 33.50 -11.34 -31.57
C ASP A 244 33.47 -9.99 -30.80
N HIS A 245 33.25 -10.11 -29.52
CA HIS A 245 34.13 -9.51 -28.49
C HIS A 245 33.75 -10.08 -27.12
N ALA A 246 34.67 -10.83 -26.53
CA ALA A 246 34.60 -11.27 -25.15
C ALA A 246 34.69 -10.04 -24.22
N HIS A 247 33.59 -9.60 -23.69
CA HIS A 247 33.52 -8.79 -22.49
C HIS A 247 32.66 -9.54 -21.50
N ASP A 248 33.35 -10.15 -20.57
CA ASP A 248 32.82 -10.73 -19.35
C ASP A 248 32.26 -9.59 -18.48
N HIS A 249 31.00 -9.28 -18.63
CA HIS A 249 30.24 -8.48 -17.71
C HIS A 249 29.22 -9.38 -17.02
N SER A 250 29.71 -10.12 -16.04
CA SER A 250 28.83 -10.70 -15.02
C SER A 250 28.23 -9.55 -14.22
N HIS A 251 27.18 -8.94 -14.77
CA HIS A 251 26.27 -8.15 -13.96
C HIS A 251 25.39 -9.12 -13.18
N ASP A 252 25.90 -9.58 -12.05
CA ASP A 252 25.06 -10.08 -10.98
C ASP A 252 24.18 -8.92 -10.49
N HIS A 253 23.09 -8.71 -11.21
CA HIS A 253 22.01 -7.91 -10.67
C HIS A 253 21.41 -8.71 -9.52
N VAL A 254 21.93 -8.47 -8.33
CA VAL A 254 21.26 -8.87 -7.10
C VAL A 254 19.98 -8.05 -7.05
N HIS A 255 18.93 -8.59 -7.66
CA HIS A 255 17.61 -8.02 -7.52
C HIS A 255 17.25 -8.05 -6.05
N ALA A 256 16.92 -6.86 -5.53
CA ALA A 256 16.41 -6.76 -4.18
C ALA A 256 15.30 -7.81 -3.98
N THR A 257 15.34 -8.48 -2.84
CA THR A 257 14.40 -9.53 -2.45
C THR A 257 12.97 -9.03 -2.26
N TYR A 258 12.67 -7.84 -2.76
CA TYR A 258 11.36 -7.23 -2.62
C TYR A 258 10.38 -7.82 -3.64
N PRO A 259 9.09 -8.00 -3.28
CA PRO A 259 8.12 -8.53 -4.21
C PRO A 259 8.03 -7.63 -5.42
N HIS A 260 8.46 -8.15 -6.56
CA HIS A 260 8.24 -7.46 -7.82
C HIS A 260 6.76 -7.44 -8.15
N ALA A 261 6.39 -6.40 -8.83
CA ALA A 261 5.09 -6.19 -9.42
C ALA A 261 4.51 -7.39 -10.18
N ASP A 262 5.40 -8.19 -10.70
CA ASP A 262 5.10 -9.34 -11.57
C ASP A 262 4.60 -10.57 -10.81
N HIS A 263 4.61 -10.55 -9.47
CA HIS A 263 4.29 -11.71 -8.67
C HIS A 263 3.17 -11.46 -7.66
N PRO A 264 1.91 -11.72 -8.04
CA PRO A 264 0.75 -11.51 -7.16
C PRO A 264 0.77 -12.34 -5.88
N HIS A 265 1.72 -13.26 -5.72
CA HIS A 265 1.80 -14.17 -4.57
C HIS A 265 3.10 -14.05 -3.77
N GLY A 266 3.78 -12.94 -3.84
CA GLY A 266 5.02 -12.67 -3.11
C GLY A 266 6.27 -12.67 -3.99
N PRO A 267 7.45 -12.46 -3.39
CA PRO A 267 8.69 -12.28 -4.13
C PRO A 267 9.03 -13.50 -4.97
N GLU A 268 9.53 -13.27 -6.17
CA GLU A 268 10.04 -14.33 -7.05
C GLU A 268 11.13 -15.17 -6.36
N SER A 269 11.95 -14.54 -5.52
CA SER A 269 12.97 -15.18 -4.70
C SER A 269 12.41 -16.28 -3.79
N ALA A 270 11.16 -16.17 -3.33
CA ALA A 270 10.52 -17.20 -2.51
C ALA A 270 10.07 -18.43 -3.31
N ARG A 271 10.01 -18.33 -4.64
CA ARG A 271 9.54 -19.39 -5.55
C ARG A 271 10.66 -20.12 -6.25
N LYS A 272 11.86 -19.55 -6.32
CA LYS A 272 13.02 -20.26 -6.81
C LYS A 272 13.39 -21.30 -5.77
N THR A 273 12.63 -22.40 -5.74
CA THR A 273 13.09 -23.62 -5.08
C THR A 273 14.46 -23.92 -5.64
N LYS A 274 15.47 -23.87 -4.79
CA LYS A 274 16.81 -24.34 -5.13
C LYS A 274 16.63 -25.74 -5.69
N LYS A 275 16.94 -25.92 -6.97
CA LYS A 275 17.18 -27.25 -7.49
C LYS A 275 18.46 -27.71 -6.81
N TYR A 276 18.33 -28.61 -5.88
CA TYR A 276 19.45 -29.39 -5.35
C TYR A 276 19.85 -30.42 -6.39
#